data_5390192aefee9268cb8631776ad034e1
#
_entry.id   5390192aefee9268cb8631776ad034e1
#
_cell.length_a   1.000
_cell.length_b   1.000
_cell.length_c   1.000
_cell.angle_alpha   90.00
_cell.angle_beta   90.00
_cell.angle_gamma   90.00
#
_symmetry.space_group_name_H-M   'P 1'
#
loop_
_entity.id
_entity.type
_entity.pdbx_description
1 polymer ?
#
loop_
_entity_poly.entity_id
_entity_poly.type
_entity_poly.pdbx_seq_one_letter_code
_entity_poly.pdbx_strand_id
1 'polypeptide(L)'
;VLTARVLRLLLGGTEPARILCLTFTKAAAAEMHTRIAQRLGKWAVADDIELTGELAELEGRRPDVALLAHARRLFARVLDAPGGLRIMTIHAFCQSILRRFPLEAGVSPHFTVLDEAAAEDLMRRARDALLRSEGPSPAFDDPLQRITTWIGEDDFAELMQRLAGE
;
A
#
# COMPACT_ATOMS: atom_id res chain seq x y z
N VAL A 1 1.02 8.60 17.63
CA VAL A 1 2.44 8.96 17.35
C VAL A 1 2.62 9.37 15.88
N LEU A 2 2.32 8.53 14.87
CA LEU A 2 2.56 8.84 13.45
C LEU A 2 1.75 10.06 12.94
N THR A 3 0.46 10.13 13.26
CA THR A 3 -0.39 11.28 12.91
C THR A 3 0.19 12.61 13.40
N ALA A 4 0.65 12.65 14.66
CA ALA A 4 1.27 13.84 15.23
C ALA A 4 2.55 14.24 14.48
N ARG A 5 3.35 13.27 14.02
CA ARG A 5 4.55 13.54 13.21
C ARG A 5 4.19 14.16 11.85
N VAL A 6 3.16 13.64 11.17
CA VAL A 6 2.69 14.21 9.89
C VAL A 6 2.21 15.64 10.08
N LEU A 7 1.41 15.89 11.13
CA LEU A 7 0.92 17.24 11.44
C LEU A 7 2.06 18.22 11.73
N ARG A 8 3.09 17.81 12.48
CA ARG A 8 4.29 18.64 12.71
C ARG A 8 5.04 18.95 11.42
N LEU A 9 5.19 17.97 10.51
CA LEU A 9 5.84 18.20 9.21
C LEU A 9 5.05 19.22 8.38
N LEU A 10 3.73 19.12 8.36
CA LEU A 10 2.85 20.06 7.66
C LEU A 10 2.94 21.48 8.28
N LEU A 11 2.91 21.57 9.61
CA LEU A 11 3.10 22.84 10.34
C LEU A 11 4.48 23.46 10.06
N GLY A 12 5.52 22.64 9.94
CA GLY A 12 6.85 23.06 9.55
C GLY A 12 7.01 23.43 8.07
N GLY A 13 5.90 23.47 7.31
CA GLY A 13 5.88 23.91 5.91
C GLY A 13 6.24 22.83 4.90
N THR A 14 6.39 21.57 5.31
CA THR A 14 6.60 20.47 4.36
C THR A 14 5.37 20.33 3.46
N GLU A 15 5.60 20.26 2.15
CA GLU A 15 4.51 20.07 1.19
C GLU A 15 3.88 18.69 1.32
N PRO A 16 2.53 18.58 1.26
CA PRO A 16 1.83 17.31 1.41
C PRO A 16 2.34 16.21 0.47
N ALA A 17 2.63 16.55 -0.79
CA ALA A 17 3.13 15.62 -1.80
C ALA A 17 4.51 15.02 -1.48
N ARG A 18 5.28 15.64 -0.57
CA ARG A 18 6.61 15.17 -0.12
C ARG A 18 6.53 14.25 1.11
N ILE A 19 5.34 14.07 1.68
CA ILE A 19 5.12 13.19 2.84
C ILE A 19 4.60 11.85 2.34
N LEU A 20 5.35 10.79 2.61
CA LEU A 20 4.96 9.41 2.34
C LEU A 20 4.77 8.66 3.67
N CYS A 21 3.58 8.11 3.87
CA CYS A 21 3.26 7.25 5.00
C CYS A 21 2.97 5.84 4.49
N LEU A 22 3.71 4.85 5.01
CA LEU A 22 3.53 3.45 4.65
C LEU A 22 2.89 2.67 5.81
N THR A 23 1.93 1.82 5.46
CA THR A 23 1.22 0.93 6.39
C THR A 23 1.20 -0.49 5.84
N PHE A 24 0.87 -1.46 6.71
CA PHE A 24 0.71 -2.85 6.27
C PHE A 24 -0.68 -3.12 5.67
N THR A 25 -1.72 -2.46 6.16
CA THR A 25 -3.10 -2.73 5.76
C THR A 25 -3.78 -1.51 5.15
N LYS A 26 -4.72 -1.75 4.26
CA LYS A 26 -5.59 -0.70 3.67
C LYS A 26 -6.40 0.01 4.75
N ALA A 27 -6.89 -0.74 5.75
CA ALA A 27 -7.66 -0.19 6.87
C ALA A 27 -6.81 0.81 7.70
N ALA A 28 -5.55 0.48 8.01
CA ALA A 28 -4.65 1.38 8.73
C ALA A 28 -4.32 2.64 7.91
N ALA A 29 -4.19 2.52 6.59
CA ALA A 29 -3.99 3.67 5.71
C ALA A 29 -5.21 4.61 5.72
N ALA A 30 -6.42 4.06 5.58
CA ALA A 30 -7.67 4.81 5.62
C ALA A 30 -7.88 5.49 6.97
N GLU A 31 -7.65 4.77 8.08
CA GLU A 31 -7.75 5.32 9.44
C GLU A 31 -6.79 6.48 9.66
N MET A 32 -5.54 6.35 9.21
CA MET A 32 -4.55 7.42 9.32
C MET A 32 -4.98 8.65 8.51
N HIS A 33 -5.47 8.45 7.30
CA HIS A 33 -5.99 9.52 6.45
C HIS A 33 -7.15 10.26 7.14
N THR A 34 -8.13 9.50 7.66
CA THR A 34 -9.30 10.04 8.36
C THR A 34 -8.89 10.87 9.58
N ARG A 35 -7.96 10.35 10.40
CA ARG A 35 -7.50 11.06 11.61
C ARG A 35 -6.78 12.37 11.28
N ILE A 36 -5.95 12.39 10.22
CA ILE A 36 -5.27 13.62 9.78
C ILE A 36 -6.30 14.62 9.26
N ALA A 37 -7.21 14.19 8.38
CA ALA A 37 -8.24 15.06 7.81
C ALA A 37 -9.15 15.67 8.88
N GLN A 38 -9.60 14.87 9.85
CA GLN A 38 -10.42 15.33 10.97
C GLN A 38 -9.68 16.40 11.80
N ARG A 39 -8.40 16.18 12.11
CA ARG A 39 -7.62 17.12 12.91
C ARG A 39 -7.35 18.42 12.17
N LEU A 40 -7.01 18.35 10.90
CA LEU A 40 -6.84 19.54 10.05
C LEU A 40 -8.17 20.30 9.84
N GLY A 41 -9.28 19.57 9.65
CA GLY A 41 -10.61 20.17 9.55
C GLY A 41 -11.01 20.88 10.86
N LYS A 42 -10.70 20.28 12.02
CA LYS A 42 -10.91 20.91 13.32
C LYS A 42 -10.10 22.22 13.44
N TRP A 43 -8.83 22.23 13.06
CA TRP A 43 -7.99 23.44 13.10
C TRP A 43 -8.48 24.56 12.20
N ALA A 44 -9.14 24.23 11.08
CA ALA A 44 -9.67 25.22 10.14
C ALA A 44 -10.81 26.06 10.76
N VAL A 45 -11.58 25.50 11.70
CA VAL A 45 -12.77 26.12 12.30
C VAL A 45 -12.64 26.45 13.78
N ALA A 46 -11.57 25.98 14.46
CA ALA A 46 -11.35 26.21 15.88
C ALA A 46 -11.14 27.70 16.19
N ASP A 47 -11.59 28.12 17.37
CA ASP A 47 -11.24 29.45 17.88
C ASP A 47 -9.73 29.54 18.26
N ASP A 48 -9.27 30.77 18.55
CA ASP A 48 -7.85 31.00 18.83
C ASP A 48 -7.37 30.32 20.13
N ILE A 49 -8.24 30.20 21.13
CA ILE A 49 -7.90 29.56 22.40
C ILE A 49 -7.72 28.07 22.23
N GLU A 50 -8.69 27.41 21.60
CA GLU A 50 -8.67 25.99 21.34
C GLU A 50 -7.49 25.61 20.42
N LEU A 51 -7.31 26.33 19.32
CA LEU A 51 -6.23 26.07 18.38
C LEU A 51 -4.84 26.28 19.02
N THR A 52 -4.68 27.34 19.85
CA THR A 52 -3.45 27.58 20.60
C THR A 52 -3.12 26.43 21.54
N GLY A 53 -4.13 25.91 22.26
CA GLY A 53 -3.96 24.76 23.15
C GLY A 53 -3.52 23.50 22.40
N GLU A 54 -4.20 23.16 21.30
CA GLU A 54 -3.85 21.98 20.50
C GLU A 54 -2.47 22.06 19.86
N LEU A 55 -2.10 23.23 19.34
CA LEU A 55 -0.78 23.40 18.73
C LEU A 55 0.33 23.43 19.79
N ALA A 56 0.08 24.01 20.96
CA ALA A 56 1.04 24.00 22.07
C ALA A 56 1.32 22.57 22.57
N GLU A 57 0.28 21.74 22.68
CA GLU A 57 0.43 20.30 23.01
C GLU A 57 1.22 19.56 21.94
N LEU A 58 0.94 19.83 20.66
CA LEU A 58 1.61 19.15 19.56
C LEU A 58 3.08 19.56 19.43
N GLU A 59 3.39 20.85 19.51
CA GLU A 59 4.73 21.42 19.29
C GLU A 59 5.60 21.46 20.56
N GLY A 60 4.99 21.35 21.74
CA GLY A 60 5.67 21.53 23.03
C GLY A 60 6.04 22.99 23.35
N ARG A 61 5.53 23.96 22.58
CA ARG A 61 5.75 25.39 22.76
C ARG A 61 4.50 26.19 22.35
N ARG A 62 4.36 27.40 22.89
CA ARG A 62 3.24 28.28 22.53
C ARG A 62 3.38 28.73 21.06
N PRO A 63 2.35 28.56 20.22
CA PRO A 63 2.36 28.99 18.83
C PRO A 63 2.30 30.55 18.77
N ASP A 64 2.88 31.10 17.73
CA ASP A 64 2.71 32.51 17.37
C ASP A 64 1.49 32.67 16.42
N VAL A 65 1.14 33.94 16.17
CA VAL A 65 -0.01 34.28 15.30
C VAL A 65 0.17 33.75 13.86
N ALA A 66 1.41 33.72 13.38
CA ALA A 66 1.71 33.23 12.05
C ALA A 66 1.46 31.71 11.93
N LEU A 67 1.83 30.94 12.97
CA LEU A 67 1.59 29.51 13.02
C LEU A 67 0.08 29.17 13.13
N LEU A 68 -0.68 29.94 13.90
CA LEU A 68 -2.15 29.81 13.97
C LEU A 68 -2.78 30.02 12.58
N ALA A 69 -2.43 31.12 11.92
CA ALA A 69 -2.92 31.41 10.57
C ALA A 69 -2.47 30.35 9.54
N HIS A 70 -1.29 29.79 9.70
CA HIS A 70 -0.79 28.69 8.87
C HIS A 70 -1.58 27.40 9.11
N ALA A 71 -1.80 27.01 10.35
CA ALA A 71 -2.54 25.81 10.75
C ALA A 71 -3.96 25.80 10.16
N ARG A 72 -4.68 26.93 10.21
CA ARG A 72 -6.02 27.03 9.63
C ARG A 72 -6.07 26.79 8.11
N ARG A 73 -5.01 27.15 7.40
CA ARG A 73 -4.92 26.96 5.94
C ARG A 73 -4.45 25.56 5.52
N LEU A 74 -3.92 24.76 6.46
CA LEU A 74 -3.37 23.45 6.13
C LEU A 74 -4.40 22.48 5.55
N PHE A 75 -5.66 22.52 6.03
CA PHE A 75 -6.71 21.65 5.50
C PHE A 75 -6.93 21.91 4.00
N ALA A 76 -7.10 23.17 3.60
CA ALA A 76 -7.25 23.52 2.18
C ALA A 76 -5.99 23.15 1.38
N ARG A 77 -4.80 23.46 1.90
CA ARG A 77 -3.53 23.10 1.23
C ARG A 77 -3.36 21.61 1.01
N VAL A 78 -3.82 20.77 1.93
CA VAL A 78 -3.76 19.30 1.77
C VAL A 78 -4.78 18.83 0.74
N LEU A 79 -5.99 19.44 0.67
CA LEU A 79 -6.99 19.12 -0.33
C LEU A 79 -6.56 19.55 -1.74
N ASP A 80 -5.96 20.73 -1.86
CA ASP A 80 -5.52 21.29 -3.15
C ASP A 80 -4.21 20.69 -3.66
N ALA A 81 -3.48 19.95 -2.81
CA ALA A 81 -2.20 19.36 -3.20
C ALA A 81 -2.41 18.25 -4.25
N PRO A 82 -1.68 18.29 -5.38
CA PRO A 82 -1.77 17.23 -6.39
C PRO A 82 -1.43 15.85 -5.80
N GLY A 83 -2.43 14.96 -5.80
CA GLY A 83 -2.33 13.63 -5.19
C GLY A 83 -2.42 13.61 -3.67
N GLY A 84 -2.64 14.76 -3.01
CA GLY A 84 -2.83 14.84 -1.56
C GLY A 84 -1.67 14.29 -0.71
N LEU A 85 -1.99 13.87 0.51
CA LEU A 85 -1.06 13.09 1.36
C LEU A 85 -0.95 11.66 0.82
N ARG A 86 0.28 11.19 0.61
CA ARG A 86 0.54 9.81 0.16
C ARG A 86 0.56 8.86 1.35
N ILE A 87 -0.62 8.34 1.69
CA ILE A 87 -0.81 7.34 2.74
C ILE A 87 -1.28 6.06 2.07
N MET A 88 -0.44 5.02 2.05
CA MET A 88 -0.72 3.81 1.31
C MET A 88 -0.06 2.58 1.95
N THR A 89 -0.44 1.39 1.50
CA THR A 89 0.25 0.17 1.92
C THR A 89 1.62 0.05 1.24
N ILE A 90 2.53 -0.74 1.86
CA ILE A 90 3.85 -1.04 1.27
C ILE A 90 3.67 -1.65 -0.14
N HIS A 91 2.72 -2.57 -0.31
CA HIS A 91 2.43 -3.18 -1.61
C HIS A 91 1.96 -2.14 -2.65
N ALA A 92 1.06 -1.22 -2.27
CA ALA A 92 0.61 -0.16 -3.17
C ALA A 92 1.76 0.78 -3.56
N PHE A 93 2.68 1.05 -2.64
CA PHE A 93 3.89 1.82 -2.91
C PHE A 93 4.80 1.09 -3.91
N CYS A 94 5.11 -0.20 -3.69
CA CYS A 94 5.90 -1.01 -4.62
C CYS A 94 5.28 -1.03 -6.02
N GLN A 95 3.96 -1.24 -6.11
CA GLN A 95 3.24 -1.18 -7.38
C GLN A 95 3.36 0.19 -8.07
N SER A 96 3.33 1.28 -7.31
CA SER A 96 3.49 2.64 -7.85
C SER A 96 4.87 2.86 -8.45
N ILE A 97 5.91 2.27 -7.86
CA ILE A 97 7.28 2.30 -8.37
C ILE A 97 7.39 1.46 -9.64
N LEU A 98 6.87 0.23 -9.63
CA LEU A 98 6.88 -0.64 -10.81
C LEU A 98 6.16 -0.01 -12.01
N ARG A 99 5.04 0.69 -11.77
CA ARG A 99 4.33 1.43 -12.84
C ARG A 99 5.11 2.63 -13.37
N ARG A 100 5.99 3.19 -12.57
CA ARG A 100 6.82 4.33 -12.97
C ARG A 100 8.08 3.91 -13.73
N PHE A 101 8.61 2.73 -13.42
CA PHE A 101 9.84 2.18 -13.95
C PHE A 101 9.65 0.74 -14.44
N PRO A 102 8.69 0.49 -15.36
CA PRO A 102 8.36 -0.88 -15.77
C PRO A 102 9.49 -1.55 -16.55
N LEU A 103 10.20 -0.78 -17.39
CA LEU A 103 11.28 -1.32 -18.22
C LEU A 103 12.49 -1.74 -17.38
N GLU A 104 12.84 -0.94 -16.38
CA GLU A 104 13.93 -1.23 -15.45
C GLU A 104 13.61 -2.45 -14.56
N ALA A 105 12.33 -2.66 -14.29
CA ALA A 105 11.85 -3.82 -13.53
C ALA A 105 11.65 -5.06 -14.41
N GLY A 106 11.81 -4.97 -15.72
CA GLY A 106 11.58 -6.09 -16.64
C GLY A 106 10.11 -6.52 -16.76
N VAL A 107 9.16 -5.62 -16.43
CA VAL A 107 7.72 -5.91 -16.51
C VAL A 107 7.06 -5.13 -17.64
N SER A 108 5.94 -5.65 -18.15
CA SER A 108 5.16 -4.93 -19.16
C SER A 108 4.65 -3.59 -18.60
N PRO A 109 4.69 -2.47 -19.36
CA PRO A 109 4.11 -1.20 -18.92
C PRO A 109 2.61 -1.28 -18.56
N HIS A 110 1.91 -2.25 -19.11
CA HIS A 110 0.48 -2.50 -18.87
C HIS A 110 0.23 -3.67 -17.94
N PHE A 111 1.19 -4.02 -17.06
CA PHE A 111 1.00 -5.12 -16.13
C PHE A 111 -0.20 -4.85 -15.19
N THR A 112 -0.91 -5.90 -14.87
CA THR A 112 -1.95 -5.90 -13.83
C THR A 112 -1.48 -6.76 -12.67
N VAL A 113 -1.74 -6.30 -11.45
CA VAL A 113 -1.48 -7.11 -10.25
C VAL A 113 -2.73 -7.95 -10.01
N LEU A 114 -2.53 -9.25 -9.97
CA LEU A 114 -3.59 -10.20 -9.65
C LEU A 114 -3.90 -10.13 -8.15
N ASP A 115 -5.17 -10.25 -7.80
CA ASP A 115 -5.54 -10.60 -6.44
C ASP A 115 -5.28 -12.09 -6.17
N GLU A 116 -5.40 -12.50 -4.91
CA GLU A 116 -5.09 -13.86 -4.48
C GLU A 116 -5.95 -14.90 -5.23
N ALA A 117 -7.25 -14.63 -5.38
CA ALA A 117 -8.17 -15.55 -6.07
C ALA A 117 -7.85 -15.69 -7.57
N ALA A 118 -7.51 -14.58 -8.24
CA ALA A 118 -7.11 -14.62 -9.65
C ALA A 118 -5.76 -15.32 -9.85
N ALA A 119 -4.83 -15.16 -8.90
CA ALA A 119 -3.54 -15.85 -8.94
C ALA A 119 -3.71 -17.37 -8.76
N GLU A 120 -4.55 -17.80 -7.82
CA GLU A 120 -4.89 -19.22 -7.62
C GLU A 120 -5.57 -19.84 -8.86
N ASP A 121 -6.52 -19.12 -9.46
CA ASP A 121 -7.19 -19.61 -10.69
C ASP A 121 -6.19 -19.75 -11.86
N LEU A 122 -5.29 -18.78 -12.01
CA LEU A 122 -4.26 -18.83 -13.03
C LEU A 122 -3.29 -20.01 -12.81
N MET A 123 -2.85 -20.24 -11.57
CA MET A 123 -1.99 -21.36 -11.21
C MET A 123 -2.69 -22.71 -11.48
N ARG A 124 -3.96 -22.82 -11.12
CA ARG A 124 -4.77 -24.00 -11.42
C ARG A 124 -4.83 -24.27 -12.94
N ARG A 125 -5.13 -23.25 -13.73
CA ARG A 125 -5.19 -23.37 -15.21
C ARG A 125 -3.84 -23.75 -15.80
N ALA A 126 -2.75 -23.16 -15.30
CA ALA A 126 -1.41 -23.48 -15.76
C ALA A 126 -1.05 -24.94 -15.47
N ARG A 127 -1.34 -25.42 -14.25
CA ARG A 127 -1.18 -26.84 -13.87
C ARG A 127 -1.99 -27.75 -14.78
N ASP A 128 -3.28 -27.44 -14.96
CA ASP A 128 -4.17 -28.25 -15.80
C ASP A 128 -3.72 -28.26 -17.26
N ALA A 129 -3.22 -27.14 -17.78
CA ALA A 129 -2.67 -27.06 -19.11
C ALA A 129 -1.40 -27.90 -19.25
N LEU A 130 -0.52 -27.88 -18.25
CA LEU A 130 0.70 -28.71 -18.24
C LEU A 130 0.39 -30.19 -18.21
N LEU A 131 -0.58 -30.62 -17.38
CA LEU A 131 -1.00 -32.01 -17.25
C LEU A 131 -1.76 -32.54 -18.49
N ARG A 132 -2.42 -31.65 -19.27
CA ARG A 132 -3.13 -31.97 -20.50
C ARG A 132 -2.28 -31.80 -21.76
N SER A 133 -1.06 -31.26 -21.66
CA SER A 133 -0.21 -31.00 -22.81
C SER A 133 0.04 -32.33 -23.55
N GLU A 134 -0.46 -32.41 -24.78
CA GLU A 134 -0.36 -33.59 -25.64
C GLU A 134 1.09 -33.76 -26.12
N GLY A 135 1.78 -34.67 -25.52
CA GLY A 135 3.08 -35.17 -26.00
C GLY A 135 3.84 -35.84 -24.86
N PRO A 136 3.89 -37.20 -24.85
CA PRO A 136 4.67 -37.91 -23.85
C PRO A 136 6.14 -37.50 -23.98
N SER A 137 6.62 -36.73 -23.00
CA SER A 137 8.04 -36.51 -22.84
C SER A 137 8.51 -37.42 -21.71
N PRO A 138 9.36 -38.44 -21.98
CA PRO A 138 9.88 -39.30 -20.90
C PRO A 138 10.52 -38.50 -19.75
N ALA A 139 11.02 -37.32 -20.06
CA ALA A 139 11.58 -36.41 -19.08
C ALA A 139 10.53 -35.84 -18.12
N PHE A 140 9.23 -35.85 -18.48
CA PHE A 140 8.15 -35.35 -17.66
C PHE A 140 7.26 -36.47 -17.09
N ASP A 141 6.94 -37.47 -17.93
CA ASP A 141 5.99 -38.54 -17.57
C ASP A 141 6.56 -39.46 -16.47
N ASP A 142 7.82 -39.85 -16.55
CA ASP A 142 8.47 -40.69 -15.55
C ASP A 142 8.50 -40.05 -14.15
N PRO A 143 8.95 -38.79 -13.98
CA PRO A 143 8.87 -38.10 -12.68
C PRO A 143 7.44 -37.92 -12.18
N LEU A 144 6.49 -37.59 -13.07
CA LEU A 144 5.10 -37.40 -12.70
C LEU A 144 4.46 -38.68 -12.19
N GLN A 145 4.66 -39.81 -12.92
CA GLN A 145 4.18 -41.14 -12.47
C GLN A 145 4.77 -41.51 -11.10
N ARG A 146 6.04 -41.25 -10.88
CA ARG A 146 6.68 -41.52 -9.57
C ARG A 146 6.06 -40.68 -8.45
N ILE A 147 5.80 -39.41 -8.69
CA ILE A 147 5.19 -38.51 -7.69
C ILE A 147 3.76 -38.98 -7.38
N THR A 148 2.94 -39.28 -8.40
CA THR A 148 1.56 -39.72 -8.22
C THR A 148 1.40 -41.05 -7.49
N THR A 149 2.45 -41.86 -7.40
CA THR A 149 2.44 -43.07 -6.56
C THR A 149 2.59 -42.76 -5.06
N TRP A 150 3.08 -41.57 -4.71
CA TRP A 150 3.40 -41.19 -3.32
C TRP A 150 2.42 -40.20 -2.72
N ILE A 151 1.80 -39.35 -3.57
CA ILE A 151 0.90 -38.28 -3.13
C ILE A 151 -0.39 -38.29 -3.97
N GLY A 152 -1.51 -38.01 -3.30
CA GLY A 152 -2.82 -37.84 -3.93
C GLY A 152 -2.93 -36.53 -4.70
N GLU A 153 -4.06 -36.33 -5.41
CA GLU A 153 -4.30 -35.17 -6.25
C GLU A 153 -4.32 -33.85 -5.44
N ASP A 154 -4.95 -33.88 -4.26
CA ASP A 154 -5.05 -32.73 -3.37
C ASP A 154 -3.68 -32.35 -2.79
N ASP A 155 -2.90 -33.32 -2.34
CA ASP A 155 -1.55 -33.14 -1.80
C ASP A 155 -0.58 -32.64 -2.88
N PHE A 156 -0.76 -33.09 -4.14
CA PHE A 156 0.00 -32.59 -5.28
C PHE A 156 -0.31 -31.13 -5.56
N ALA A 157 -1.57 -30.71 -5.46
CA ALA A 157 -1.97 -29.32 -5.64
C ALA A 157 -1.35 -28.43 -4.55
N GLU A 158 -1.36 -28.87 -3.30
CA GLU A 158 -0.71 -28.15 -2.18
C GLU A 158 0.80 -28.04 -2.38
N LEU A 159 1.46 -29.13 -2.77
CA LEU A 159 2.89 -29.12 -3.07
C LEU A 159 3.25 -28.11 -4.17
N MET A 160 2.47 -28.06 -5.24
CA MET A 160 2.68 -27.12 -6.34
C MET A 160 2.49 -25.67 -5.92
N GLN A 161 1.50 -25.36 -5.05
CA GLN A 161 1.32 -24.04 -4.48
C GLN A 161 2.51 -23.61 -3.61
N ARG A 162 3.02 -24.51 -2.78
CA ARG A 162 4.20 -24.23 -1.92
C ARG A 162 5.44 -23.94 -2.75
N LEU A 163 5.70 -24.72 -3.79
CA LEU A 163 6.86 -24.52 -4.67
C LEU A 163 6.76 -23.22 -5.51
N ALA A 164 5.55 -22.80 -5.86
CA ALA A 164 5.35 -21.56 -6.60
C ALA A 164 5.43 -20.30 -5.72
N GLY A 165 5.37 -20.45 -4.39
CA GLY A 165 5.45 -19.34 -3.41
C GLY A 165 6.85 -19.07 -2.87
N GLU A 166 7.85 -19.89 -3.22
CA GLU A 166 9.27 -19.66 -2.94
C GLU A 166 9.95 -18.88 -4.07
#